data_b09820ce40f9272044c9d9f907683361
#
_entry.id   b09820ce40f9272044c9d9f907683361
#
_cell.length_a   1.000
_cell.length_b   1.000
_cell.length_c   1.000
_cell.angle_alpha   90.00
_cell.angle_beta   90.00
_cell.angle_gamma   90.00
#
_symmetry.space_group_name_H-M   'P 1'
#
loop_
_entity.id
_entity.type
_entity.pdbx_description
1 polymer ?
#
loop_
_entity_poly.entity_id
_entity_poly.type
_entity_poly.pdbx_seq_one_letter_code
_entity_poly.pdbx_strand_id
1 'polypeptide(L)'
;QWEGRTKTTAYAISTVDGSRRLIKANSPGNFSASPKGRFVFWYEPDTKNYFTWSSISGVIKNVSDKIKEPLYDVENDVPDYPRPAGITGWTENDQYFLINDVYDIWQADPNGVEQPKNITNGFGKKNKTEFNYVRLDREKRFIGADENILLRSQNKTSKFGGFYTKKVNSIADPVLVAEGPYSYSSPVKADKAEQYIVQRSSIAGSELFVSANLKDIDQLTDISAQQKDFNWLTVELVKWKMLDGKMSEGLLFKPENFDPKKKYPVIFYFYEKNSDGL
;
A
#
# COMPACT_ATOMS: atom_id res chain seq x y z
N GLN A 1 -9.83 -21.39 -18.82
CA GLN A 1 -10.53 -20.46 -17.92
C GLN A 1 -10.73 -21.05 -16.52
N TRP A 2 -11.00 -22.33 -16.42
CA TRP A 2 -11.21 -23.03 -15.13
C TRP A 2 -9.88 -23.30 -14.36
N GLU A 3 -8.73 -23.15 -15.00
CA GLU A 3 -7.39 -23.32 -14.37
C GLU A 3 -6.89 -22.04 -13.64
N GLY A 4 -7.72 -21.00 -13.53
CA GLY A 4 -7.35 -19.73 -12.89
C GLY A 4 -6.66 -18.75 -13.84
N ARG A 5 -5.56 -18.15 -13.41
CA ARG A 5 -4.89 -17.04 -14.14
C ARG A 5 -4.29 -17.49 -15.47
N THR A 6 -4.45 -16.63 -16.48
CA THR A 6 -3.75 -16.76 -17.76
C THR A 6 -2.24 -16.68 -17.53
N LYS A 7 -1.51 -17.65 -18.06
CA LYS A 7 -0.04 -17.63 -18.08
C LYS A 7 0.48 -16.90 -19.32
N THR A 8 1.50 -16.11 -19.14
CA THR A 8 2.16 -15.34 -20.20
C THR A 8 3.60 -15.79 -20.44
N THR A 9 4.10 -15.54 -21.65
CA THR A 9 5.50 -15.73 -21.98
C THR A 9 6.11 -14.38 -22.34
N ALA A 10 7.11 -13.95 -21.59
CA ALA A 10 7.75 -12.65 -21.76
C ALA A 10 9.03 -12.76 -22.63
N TYR A 11 9.18 -11.84 -23.57
CA TYR A 11 10.34 -11.69 -24.43
C TYR A 11 10.88 -10.27 -24.39
N ALA A 12 12.20 -10.12 -24.47
CA ALA A 12 12.84 -8.89 -24.92
C ALA A 12 12.98 -8.94 -26.45
N ILE A 13 12.58 -7.86 -27.12
CA ILE A 13 12.65 -7.77 -28.59
C ILE A 13 13.56 -6.60 -28.94
N SER A 14 14.57 -6.88 -29.79
CA SER A 14 15.42 -5.85 -30.35
C SER A 14 14.62 -4.99 -31.35
N THR A 15 14.68 -3.67 -31.19
CA THR A 15 14.07 -2.73 -32.16
C THR A 15 14.94 -2.50 -33.39
N VAL A 16 16.17 -3.03 -33.41
CA VAL A 16 17.10 -2.88 -34.52
C VAL A 16 16.87 -3.95 -35.59
N ASP A 17 16.70 -5.21 -35.16
CA ASP A 17 16.66 -6.37 -36.07
C ASP A 17 15.46 -7.31 -35.80
N GLY A 18 14.61 -6.99 -34.80
CA GLY A 18 13.45 -7.82 -34.45
C GLY A 18 13.79 -9.13 -33.74
N SER A 19 15.06 -9.37 -33.41
CA SER A 19 15.47 -10.56 -32.68
C SER A 19 14.81 -10.66 -31.31
N ARG A 20 14.48 -11.88 -30.87
CA ARG A 20 13.78 -12.15 -29.66
C ARG A 20 14.61 -12.92 -28.65
N ARG A 21 14.63 -12.48 -27.41
CA ARG A 21 15.28 -13.18 -26.30
C ARG A 21 14.21 -13.54 -25.28
N LEU A 22 14.06 -14.84 -25.01
CA LEU A 22 13.13 -15.32 -24.01
C LEU A 22 13.58 -14.86 -22.61
N ILE A 23 12.67 -14.23 -21.87
CA ILE A 23 12.87 -13.87 -20.45
C ILE A 23 12.31 -14.99 -19.59
N LYS A 24 11.03 -15.27 -19.71
CA LYS A 24 10.35 -16.29 -18.89
C LYS A 24 9.17 -16.84 -19.67
N ALA A 25 9.06 -18.17 -19.72
CA ALA A 25 7.92 -18.86 -20.33
C ALA A 25 6.88 -19.22 -19.27
N ASN A 26 5.62 -19.15 -19.65
CA ASN A 26 4.50 -19.77 -18.94
C ASN A 26 4.35 -19.34 -17.47
N SER A 27 4.54 -18.05 -17.18
CA SER A 27 4.44 -17.46 -15.86
C SER A 27 3.07 -16.79 -15.63
N PRO A 28 2.45 -16.93 -14.46
CA PRO A 28 1.26 -16.16 -14.06
C PRO A 28 1.59 -14.71 -13.63
N GLY A 29 2.89 -14.35 -13.58
CA GLY A 29 3.35 -13.02 -13.18
C GLY A 29 3.12 -11.93 -14.23
N ASN A 30 3.03 -10.69 -13.76
CA ASN A 30 2.96 -9.49 -14.60
C ASN A 30 4.36 -8.88 -14.74
N PHE A 31 4.82 -8.72 -15.97
CA PHE A 31 6.15 -8.20 -16.29
C PHE A 31 6.14 -6.70 -16.52
N SER A 32 7.13 -6.00 -15.96
CA SER A 32 7.34 -4.57 -16.15
C SER A 32 8.82 -4.26 -16.33
N ALA A 33 9.13 -3.16 -17.02
CA ALA A 33 10.50 -2.68 -17.15
C ALA A 33 10.84 -1.66 -16.05
N SER A 34 12.10 -1.68 -15.59
CA SER A 34 12.64 -0.62 -14.74
C SER A 34 12.72 0.71 -15.49
N PRO A 35 12.75 1.88 -14.82
CA PRO A 35 12.70 3.20 -15.47
C PRO A 35 13.75 3.46 -16.55
N LYS A 36 14.95 2.90 -16.40
CA LYS A 36 16.04 2.98 -17.41
C LYS A 36 16.11 1.78 -18.34
N GLY A 37 15.21 0.78 -18.18
CA GLY A 37 15.19 -0.43 -19.01
C GLY A 37 16.34 -1.40 -18.77
N ARG A 38 17.10 -1.24 -17.67
CA ARG A 38 18.20 -2.16 -17.33
C ARG A 38 17.70 -3.50 -16.88
N PHE A 39 16.47 -3.54 -16.32
CA PHE A 39 15.85 -4.75 -15.80
C PHE A 39 14.41 -4.88 -16.28
N VAL A 40 13.97 -6.12 -16.47
CA VAL A 40 12.56 -6.52 -16.44
C VAL A 40 12.32 -7.20 -15.10
N PHE A 41 11.24 -6.86 -14.43
CA PHE A 41 10.91 -7.42 -13.13
C PHE A 41 9.47 -7.93 -13.09
N TRP A 42 9.21 -8.89 -12.21
CA TRP A 42 7.88 -9.43 -11.96
C TRP A 42 7.78 -10.05 -10.57
N TYR A 43 6.57 -10.14 -10.07
CA TYR A 43 6.24 -11.01 -8.95
C TYR A 43 5.80 -12.36 -9.49
N GLU A 44 6.39 -13.46 -8.98
CA GLU A 44 6.03 -14.82 -9.34
C GLU A 44 5.11 -15.41 -8.27
N PRO A 45 3.79 -15.56 -8.55
CA PRO A 45 2.83 -16.02 -7.56
C PRO A 45 3.12 -17.41 -7.01
N ASP A 46 3.67 -18.32 -7.84
CA ASP A 46 3.96 -19.70 -7.44
C ASP A 46 5.01 -19.75 -6.32
N THR A 47 6.00 -18.87 -6.35
CA THR A 47 7.08 -18.80 -5.35
C THR A 47 6.91 -17.68 -4.35
N LYS A 48 5.93 -16.78 -4.59
CA LYS A 48 5.66 -15.59 -3.77
C LYS A 48 6.87 -14.66 -3.65
N ASN A 49 7.65 -14.54 -4.71
CA ASN A 49 8.89 -13.78 -4.76
C ASN A 49 8.94 -12.83 -5.96
N TYR A 50 9.77 -11.78 -5.82
CA TYR A 50 10.11 -10.89 -6.91
C TYR A 50 11.38 -11.35 -7.62
N PHE A 51 11.33 -11.28 -8.94
CA PHE A 51 12.43 -11.60 -9.83
C PHE A 51 12.78 -10.41 -10.70
N THR A 52 14.03 -10.38 -11.12
CA THR A 52 14.54 -9.45 -12.14
C THR A 52 15.24 -10.24 -13.23
N TRP A 53 15.17 -9.72 -14.45
CA TRP A 53 15.99 -10.13 -15.59
C TRP A 53 16.81 -8.93 -16.04
N SER A 54 18.14 -9.09 -16.12
CA SER A 54 19.05 -8.04 -16.58
C SER A 54 19.10 -7.98 -18.11
N SER A 55 18.82 -6.81 -18.70
CA SER A 55 18.91 -6.60 -20.15
C SER A 55 20.36 -6.73 -20.67
N ILE A 56 21.35 -6.50 -19.81
CA ILE A 56 22.78 -6.57 -20.16
C ILE A 56 23.26 -8.03 -20.13
N SER A 57 23.11 -8.70 -18.97
CA SER A 57 23.64 -10.06 -18.80
C SER A 57 22.69 -11.16 -19.26
N GLY A 58 21.38 -10.88 -19.32
CA GLY A 58 20.33 -11.87 -19.60
C GLY A 58 20.08 -12.83 -18.44
N VAL A 59 20.60 -12.56 -17.26
CA VAL A 59 20.46 -13.42 -16.09
C VAL A 59 19.21 -13.06 -15.33
N ILE A 60 18.48 -14.09 -14.89
CA ILE A 60 17.34 -13.96 -13.94
C ILE A 60 17.86 -14.11 -12.53
N LYS A 61 17.39 -13.26 -11.63
CA LYS A 61 17.66 -13.32 -10.19
C LYS A 61 16.38 -13.29 -9.39
N ASN A 62 16.28 -14.12 -8.34
CA ASN A 62 15.34 -13.92 -7.27
C ASN A 62 15.96 -12.85 -6.35
N VAL A 63 15.31 -11.70 -6.23
CA VAL A 63 15.83 -10.54 -5.47
C VAL A 63 15.17 -10.39 -4.12
N SER A 64 14.23 -11.27 -3.78
CA SER A 64 13.47 -11.21 -2.53
C SER A 64 13.53 -12.49 -1.68
N ASP A 65 14.25 -13.52 -2.10
CA ASP A 65 14.34 -14.82 -1.40
C ASP A 65 14.84 -14.73 0.05
N LYS A 66 15.57 -13.67 0.35
CA LYS A 66 16.14 -13.40 1.69
C LYS A 66 15.25 -12.50 2.55
N ILE A 67 14.16 -11.98 2.01
CA ILE A 67 13.13 -11.29 2.79
C ILE A 67 12.23 -12.36 3.40
N LYS A 68 12.20 -12.42 4.74
CA LYS A 68 11.42 -13.42 5.46
C LYS A 68 9.97 -13.03 5.66
N GLU A 69 9.65 -11.76 5.46
CA GLU A 69 8.30 -11.25 5.60
C GLU A 69 7.46 -11.60 4.35
N PRO A 70 6.16 -11.88 4.50
CA PRO A 70 5.29 -12.12 3.37
C PRO A 70 5.21 -10.90 2.45
N LEU A 71 5.52 -11.09 1.16
CA LEU A 71 5.43 -10.04 0.13
C LEU A 71 4.07 -10.07 -0.59
N TYR A 72 3.05 -10.56 0.08
CA TYR A 72 1.72 -10.77 -0.46
C TYR A 72 0.65 -10.56 0.61
N ASP A 73 -0.58 -10.38 0.17
CA ASP A 73 -1.75 -10.28 1.04
C ASP A 73 -1.95 -11.59 1.82
N VAL A 74 -1.64 -11.53 3.12
CA VAL A 74 -1.75 -12.67 4.04
C VAL A 74 -3.19 -12.92 4.50
N GLU A 75 -4.09 -11.98 4.21
CA GLU A 75 -5.52 -12.07 4.55
C GLU A 75 -6.37 -12.57 3.37
N ASN A 76 -5.72 -12.96 2.26
CA ASN A 76 -6.42 -13.49 1.10
C ASN A 76 -7.26 -14.72 1.46
N ASP A 77 -8.57 -14.62 1.25
CA ASP A 77 -9.57 -15.63 1.58
C ASP A 77 -10.25 -16.26 0.36
N VAL A 78 -9.78 -15.93 -0.84
CA VAL A 78 -10.30 -16.50 -2.09
C VAL A 78 -9.38 -17.61 -2.61
N PRO A 79 -9.91 -18.61 -3.35
CA PRO A 79 -9.13 -19.72 -3.88
C PRO A 79 -8.35 -19.32 -5.15
N ASP A 80 -7.54 -18.28 -5.04
CA ASP A 80 -6.61 -17.79 -6.07
C ASP A 80 -5.30 -17.37 -5.41
N TYR A 81 -4.29 -17.07 -6.20
CA TYR A 81 -3.02 -16.52 -5.70
C TYR A 81 -3.27 -15.22 -4.94
N PRO A 82 -2.71 -15.06 -3.73
CA PRO A 82 -2.75 -13.80 -3.03
C PRO A 82 -2.09 -12.71 -3.87
N ARG A 83 -2.63 -11.50 -3.81
CA ARG A 83 -2.03 -10.34 -4.48
C ARG A 83 -0.69 -10.00 -3.84
N PRO A 84 0.33 -9.58 -4.61
CA PRO A 84 1.55 -9.04 -4.02
C PRO A 84 1.23 -7.81 -3.17
N ALA A 85 1.98 -7.61 -2.08
CA ALA A 85 1.87 -6.41 -1.25
C ALA A 85 2.21 -5.12 -2.02
N GLY A 86 2.95 -5.26 -3.13
CA GLY A 86 3.23 -4.18 -4.05
C GLY A 86 4.70 -3.77 -4.10
N ILE A 87 4.93 -2.64 -4.76
CA ILE A 87 6.24 -2.03 -4.90
C ILE A 87 6.15 -0.52 -4.65
N THR A 88 7.15 0.02 -4.00
CA THR A 88 7.32 1.46 -3.87
C THR A 88 7.90 2.06 -5.16
N GLY A 89 8.84 1.38 -5.82
CA GLY A 89 9.42 1.82 -7.09
C GLY A 89 10.89 1.45 -7.28
N TRP A 90 11.59 2.28 -8.02
CA TRP A 90 13.00 2.13 -8.32
C TRP A 90 13.78 3.36 -7.90
N THR A 91 15.01 3.17 -7.44
CA THR A 91 15.93 4.29 -7.20
C THR A 91 16.61 4.72 -8.50
N GLU A 92 17.31 5.85 -8.45
CA GLU A 92 18.03 6.40 -9.61
C GLU A 92 18.91 5.35 -10.29
N ASN A 93 18.98 5.42 -11.62
CA ASN A 93 19.75 4.53 -12.47
C ASN A 93 19.42 3.04 -12.32
N ASP A 94 18.20 2.70 -11.90
CA ASP A 94 17.76 1.33 -11.59
C ASP A 94 18.72 0.63 -10.61
N GLN A 95 19.26 1.38 -9.65
CA GLN A 95 20.27 0.86 -8.72
C GLN A 95 19.67 -0.11 -7.73
N TYR A 96 18.52 0.26 -7.16
CA TYR A 96 17.78 -0.58 -6.22
C TYR A 96 16.31 -0.66 -6.57
N PHE A 97 15.71 -1.79 -6.23
CA PHE A 97 14.30 -2.06 -6.37
C PHE A 97 13.63 -2.01 -4.99
N LEU A 98 12.63 -1.13 -4.81
CA LEU A 98 11.93 -0.94 -3.55
C LEU A 98 10.65 -1.78 -3.55
N ILE A 99 10.62 -2.82 -2.73
CA ILE A 99 9.58 -3.83 -2.60
C ILE A 99 8.84 -3.61 -1.28
N ASN A 100 7.53 -3.78 -1.28
CA ASN A 100 6.73 -3.74 -0.05
C ASN A 100 6.47 -5.16 0.47
N ASP A 101 6.59 -5.35 1.77
CA ASP A 101 5.84 -6.38 2.49
C ASP A 101 4.49 -5.80 2.97
N VAL A 102 3.78 -6.50 3.85
CA VAL A 102 2.49 -6.04 4.37
C VAL A 102 2.60 -4.70 5.11
N TYR A 103 3.73 -4.43 5.76
CA TYR A 103 3.91 -3.26 6.63
C TYR A 103 5.04 -2.35 6.22
N ASP A 104 6.14 -2.93 5.75
CA ASP A 104 7.43 -2.27 5.61
C ASP A 104 7.91 -2.22 4.15
N ILE A 105 8.94 -1.41 3.88
CA ILE A 105 9.55 -1.23 2.56
C ILE A 105 10.97 -1.77 2.60
N TRP A 106 11.31 -2.58 1.60
CA TRP A 106 12.60 -3.23 1.43
C TRP A 106 13.33 -2.72 0.20
N GLN A 107 14.59 -2.40 0.36
CA GLN A 107 15.50 -2.10 -0.74
C GLN A 107 16.23 -3.38 -1.14
N ALA A 108 16.02 -3.84 -2.37
CA ALA A 108 16.65 -5.02 -2.95
C ALA A 108 17.62 -4.64 -4.07
N ASP A 109 18.78 -5.29 -4.12
CA ASP A 109 19.69 -5.21 -5.27
C ASP A 109 19.12 -6.02 -6.45
N PRO A 110 18.84 -5.39 -7.59
CA PRO A 110 18.28 -6.09 -8.74
C PRO A 110 19.23 -7.11 -9.37
N ASN A 111 20.52 -7.10 -9.02
CA ASN A 111 21.48 -8.13 -9.41
C ASN A 111 21.52 -9.31 -8.41
N GLY A 112 20.83 -9.21 -7.27
CA GLY A 112 20.76 -10.26 -6.25
C GLY A 112 22.09 -10.55 -5.56
N VAL A 113 23.00 -9.58 -5.47
CA VAL A 113 24.32 -9.71 -4.81
C VAL A 113 24.20 -9.26 -3.35
N GLU A 114 23.64 -8.06 -3.12
CA GLU A 114 23.48 -7.50 -1.79
C GLU A 114 22.28 -8.11 -1.06
N GLN A 115 22.36 -8.12 0.28
CA GLN A 115 21.22 -8.50 1.11
C GLN A 115 20.15 -7.40 1.07
N PRO A 116 18.87 -7.75 0.94
CA PRO A 116 17.79 -6.78 1.06
C PRO A 116 17.84 -6.05 2.42
N LYS A 117 17.56 -4.74 2.40
CA LYS A 117 17.54 -3.90 3.60
C LYS A 117 16.12 -3.38 3.84
N ASN A 118 15.62 -3.55 5.06
CA ASN A 118 14.37 -2.91 5.47
C ASN A 118 14.62 -1.42 5.70
N ILE A 119 14.19 -0.56 4.77
CA ILE A 119 14.43 0.89 4.86
C ILE A 119 13.52 1.58 5.87
N THR A 120 12.40 0.98 6.24
CA THR A 120 11.50 1.46 7.31
C THR A 120 11.86 0.90 8.68
N ASN A 121 12.98 0.20 8.79
CA ASN A 121 13.57 -0.31 10.04
C ASN A 121 12.64 -1.28 10.82
N GLY A 122 11.69 -1.93 10.15
CA GLY A 122 10.70 -2.80 10.79
C GLY A 122 9.67 -2.05 11.64
N PHE A 123 9.62 -0.72 11.52
CA PHE A 123 8.70 0.14 12.26
C PHE A 123 7.24 -0.22 11.97
N GLY A 124 6.90 -0.45 10.69
CA GLY A 124 5.56 -0.80 10.26
C GLY A 124 5.05 -2.05 10.95
N LYS A 125 5.80 -3.14 10.89
CA LYS A 125 5.46 -4.41 11.54
C LYS A 125 5.34 -4.27 13.05
N LYS A 126 6.30 -3.59 13.69
CA LYS A 126 6.33 -3.38 15.15
C LYS A 126 5.09 -2.63 15.64
N ASN A 127 4.65 -1.61 14.90
CA ASN A 127 3.55 -0.74 15.27
C ASN A 127 2.22 -1.11 14.60
N LYS A 128 2.17 -2.21 13.81
CA LYS A 128 1.00 -2.63 13.03
C LYS A 128 0.52 -1.54 12.07
N THR A 129 1.44 -0.80 11.47
CA THR A 129 1.18 0.32 10.57
C THR A 129 1.65 -0.04 9.17
N GLU A 130 0.71 -0.12 8.23
CA GLU A 130 1.00 -0.32 6.80
C GLU A 130 1.46 1.00 6.19
N PHE A 131 2.47 0.94 5.32
CA PHE A 131 2.99 2.10 4.61
C PHE A 131 2.78 1.98 3.10
N ASN A 132 2.23 3.03 2.50
CA ASN A 132 2.08 3.16 1.06
C ASN A 132 2.77 4.44 0.58
N TYR A 133 3.68 4.32 -0.36
CA TYR A 133 4.37 5.47 -0.96
C TYR A 133 3.40 6.41 -1.68
N VAL A 134 3.50 7.69 -1.38
CA VAL A 134 2.75 8.74 -2.06
C VAL A 134 3.64 9.39 -3.11
N ARG A 135 3.37 9.07 -4.37
CA ARG A 135 4.07 9.68 -5.50
C ARG A 135 3.50 11.07 -5.78
N LEU A 136 4.15 12.10 -5.23
CA LEU A 136 3.72 13.49 -5.38
C LEU A 136 3.98 14.06 -6.77
N ASP A 137 5.08 13.67 -7.40
CA ASP A 137 5.43 14.05 -8.78
C ASP A 137 5.15 12.85 -9.71
N ARG A 138 4.15 12.98 -10.58
CA ARG A 138 3.74 11.93 -11.51
C ARG A 138 4.72 11.72 -12.67
N GLU A 139 5.51 12.72 -13.02
CA GLU A 139 6.51 12.66 -14.09
C GLU A 139 7.80 11.95 -13.62
N LYS A 140 8.06 11.98 -12.34
CA LYS A 140 9.24 11.38 -11.74
C LYS A 140 9.13 9.85 -11.73
N ARG A 141 10.04 9.18 -12.46
CA ARG A 141 10.03 7.72 -12.64
C ARG A 141 10.86 6.94 -11.61
N PHE A 142 11.66 7.64 -10.83
CA PHE A 142 12.55 7.02 -9.84
C PHE A 142 12.58 7.84 -8.55
N ILE A 143 13.05 7.23 -7.50
CA ILE A 143 13.18 7.80 -6.16
C ILE A 143 14.66 8.11 -5.93
N GLY A 144 14.97 9.34 -5.53
CA GLY A 144 16.34 9.74 -5.18
C GLY A 144 16.86 8.99 -3.96
N ALA A 145 18.16 8.65 -3.95
CA ALA A 145 18.78 7.96 -2.81
C ALA A 145 18.63 8.76 -1.50
N ASP A 146 18.79 10.07 -1.58
CA ASP A 146 18.66 11.01 -0.44
C ASP A 146 17.26 11.60 -0.28
N GLU A 147 16.30 11.13 -1.04
CA GLU A 147 14.94 11.65 -1.03
C GLU A 147 14.23 11.35 0.30
N ASN A 148 13.50 12.35 0.77
CA ASN A 148 12.55 12.20 1.85
C ASN A 148 11.17 11.90 1.25
N ILE A 149 10.81 10.64 1.19
CA ILE A 149 9.53 10.19 0.61
C ILE A 149 8.39 10.37 1.59
N LEU A 150 7.21 10.69 1.05
CA LEU A 150 5.96 10.72 1.81
C LEU A 150 5.32 9.34 1.78
N LEU A 151 4.93 8.85 2.95
CA LEU A 151 4.21 7.60 3.14
C LEU A 151 2.83 7.88 3.70
N ARG A 152 1.79 7.38 3.07
CA ARG A 152 0.46 7.28 3.67
C ARG A 152 0.43 6.03 4.53
N SER A 153 -0.12 6.15 5.73
CA SER A 153 -0.18 5.06 6.70
C SER A 153 -1.61 4.64 7.02
N GLN A 154 -1.75 3.39 7.44
CA GLN A 154 -2.96 2.84 8.02
C GLN A 154 -2.56 1.92 9.18
N ASN A 155 -2.97 2.26 10.39
CA ASN A 155 -2.73 1.42 11.56
C ASN A 155 -3.82 0.34 11.68
N LYS A 156 -3.42 -0.92 11.69
CA LYS A 156 -4.37 -2.06 11.71
C LYS A 156 -5.05 -2.25 13.06
N THR A 157 -4.51 -1.68 14.14
CA THR A 157 -5.07 -1.82 15.49
C THR A 157 -6.03 -0.68 15.84
N SER A 158 -5.59 0.58 15.66
CA SER A 158 -6.41 1.76 15.95
C SER A 158 -7.33 2.13 14.80
N LYS A 159 -7.06 1.63 13.58
CA LYS A 159 -7.67 2.02 12.31
C LYS A 159 -7.36 3.45 11.88
N PHE A 160 -6.44 4.12 12.59
CA PHE A 160 -6.05 5.48 12.27
C PHE A 160 -5.26 5.53 10.96
N GLY A 161 -5.66 6.44 10.09
CA GLY A 161 -4.88 6.82 8.92
C GLY A 161 -3.96 7.99 9.20
N GLY A 162 -2.92 8.15 8.39
CA GLY A 162 -1.98 9.24 8.59
C GLY A 162 -0.92 9.36 7.51
N PHE A 163 0.08 10.18 7.81
CA PHE A 163 1.24 10.40 6.97
C PHE A 163 2.52 10.34 7.78
N TYR A 164 3.54 9.77 7.16
CA TYR A 164 4.91 9.71 7.66
C TYR A 164 5.85 10.19 6.56
N THR A 165 7.02 10.65 6.93
CA THR A 165 8.13 10.86 6.01
C THR A 165 9.25 9.87 6.28
N LYS A 166 9.99 9.51 5.23
CA LYS A 166 11.10 8.57 5.31
C LYS A 166 12.22 8.94 4.35
N LYS A 167 13.40 9.21 4.88
CA LYS A 167 14.61 9.37 4.07
C LYS A 167 15.08 8.00 3.59
N VAL A 168 15.17 7.79 2.28
CA VAL A 168 15.37 6.48 1.66
C VAL A 168 16.67 5.81 2.11
N ASN A 169 17.79 6.54 2.13
CA ASN A 169 19.09 6.00 2.52
C ASN A 169 19.36 5.99 4.04
N SER A 170 18.39 6.37 4.85
CA SER A 170 18.51 6.36 6.32
C SER A 170 18.05 5.03 6.90
N ILE A 171 18.67 4.59 7.99
CA ILE A 171 18.24 3.45 8.81
C ILE A 171 17.32 3.87 9.97
N ALA A 172 17.02 5.18 10.11
CA ALA A 172 16.13 5.67 11.15
C ALA A 172 14.68 5.28 10.85
N ASP A 173 13.84 5.25 11.89
CA ASP A 173 12.41 5.03 11.77
C ASP A 173 11.74 6.10 10.88
N PRO A 174 10.61 5.80 10.24
CA PRO A 174 9.76 6.81 9.63
C PRO A 174 9.32 7.86 10.64
N VAL A 175 9.24 9.12 10.21
CA VAL A 175 8.87 10.25 11.07
C VAL A 175 7.39 10.58 10.86
N LEU A 176 6.62 10.56 11.94
CA LEU A 176 5.19 10.91 11.93
C LEU A 176 5.00 12.37 11.51
N VAL A 177 4.11 12.60 10.55
CA VAL A 177 3.63 13.92 10.13
C VAL A 177 2.28 14.21 10.78
N ALA A 178 1.31 13.34 10.56
CA ALA A 178 -0.03 13.44 11.12
C ALA A 178 -0.68 12.05 11.19
N GLU A 179 -1.50 11.80 12.20
CA GLU A 179 -2.30 10.59 12.35
C GLU A 179 -3.60 10.92 13.09
N GLY A 180 -4.67 10.23 12.77
CA GLY A 180 -5.96 10.39 13.45
C GLY A 180 -7.00 9.36 13.02
N PRO A 181 -8.21 9.39 13.64
CA PRO A 181 -9.30 8.46 13.34
C PRO A 181 -9.97 8.82 12.00
N TYR A 182 -9.16 8.86 10.94
CA TYR A 182 -9.57 9.28 9.60
C TYR A 182 -8.98 8.36 8.54
N SER A 183 -9.68 8.24 7.43
CA SER A 183 -9.11 7.75 6.17
C SER A 183 -8.63 8.93 5.33
N TYR A 184 -7.45 8.83 4.76
CA TYR A 184 -6.87 9.87 3.90
C TYR A 184 -6.69 9.33 2.47
N SER A 185 -7.05 10.14 1.47
CA SER A 185 -6.60 9.90 0.10
C SER A 185 -5.10 10.22 -0.04
N SER A 186 -4.51 9.81 -1.17
CA SER A 186 -3.18 10.33 -1.52
C SER A 186 -3.27 11.83 -1.79
N PRO A 187 -2.45 12.66 -1.13
CA PRO A 187 -2.46 14.10 -1.35
C PRO A 187 -1.97 14.45 -2.75
N VAL A 188 -2.52 15.53 -3.29
CA VAL A 188 -2.04 16.16 -4.51
C VAL A 188 -1.25 17.40 -4.12
N LYS A 189 0.01 17.47 -4.58
CA LYS A 189 0.88 18.62 -4.34
C LYS A 189 0.83 19.58 -5.51
N ALA A 190 0.86 20.88 -5.24
CA ALA A 190 1.02 21.90 -6.26
C ALA A 190 2.44 21.88 -6.86
N ASP A 191 2.56 22.08 -8.18
CA ASP A 191 3.85 22.01 -8.87
C ASP A 191 4.84 23.09 -8.43
N LYS A 192 4.34 24.28 -8.08
CA LYS A 192 5.15 25.48 -7.81
C LYS A 192 5.02 26.02 -6.39
N ALA A 193 4.40 25.26 -5.49
CA ALA A 193 4.22 25.68 -4.10
C ALA A 193 4.24 24.46 -3.15
N GLU A 194 4.64 24.71 -1.92
CA GLU A 194 4.48 23.74 -0.83
C GLU A 194 3.03 23.79 -0.34
N GLN A 195 2.12 23.32 -1.20
CA GLN A 195 0.69 23.23 -0.93
C GLN A 195 0.17 21.88 -1.36
N TYR A 196 -0.63 21.29 -0.50
CA TYR A 196 -1.24 19.98 -0.71
C TYR A 196 -2.75 20.11 -0.61
N ILE A 197 -3.47 19.33 -1.42
CA ILE A 197 -4.89 19.07 -1.23
C ILE A 197 -5.01 17.59 -0.88
N VAL A 198 -5.76 17.29 0.18
CA VAL A 198 -6.01 15.94 0.65
C VAL A 198 -7.48 15.77 1.01
N GLN A 199 -8.07 14.65 0.64
CA GLN A 199 -9.38 14.25 1.12
C GLN A 199 -9.20 13.51 2.44
N ARG A 200 -9.96 13.94 3.47
CA ARG A 200 -10.06 13.27 4.75
C ARG A 200 -11.50 12.84 4.96
N SER A 201 -11.67 11.59 5.33
CA SER A 201 -12.99 10.96 5.48
C SER A 201 -13.12 10.29 6.84
N SER A 202 -14.32 10.35 7.39
CA SER A 202 -14.76 9.61 8.58
C SER A 202 -16.24 9.32 8.45
N ILE A 203 -16.85 8.70 9.46
CA ILE A 203 -18.31 8.54 9.51
C ILE A 203 -19.05 9.88 9.49
N ALA A 204 -18.43 10.95 9.98
CA ALA A 204 -19.02 12.29 10.02
C ALA A 204 -19.03 12.97 8.64
N GLY A 205 -18.34 12.42 7.65
CA GLY A 205 -18.31 12.96 6.30
C GLY A 205 -16.94 12.87 5.64
N SER A 206 -16.87 13.38 4.42
CA SER A 206 -15.68 13.39 3.59
C SER A 206 -15.48 14.77 2.99
N GLU A 207 -14.39 15.43 3.36
CA GLU A 207 -14.09 16.80 2.97
C GLU A 207 -12.69 16.93 2.35
N LEU A 208 -12.50 17.97 1.55
CA LEU A 208 -11.19 18.37 1.06
C LEU A 208 -10.54 19.37 2.02
N PHE A 209 -9.26 19.19 2.22
CA PHE A 209 -8.43 20.06 3.05
C PHE A 209 -7.22 20.54 2.26
N VAL A 210 -6.76 21.75 2.55
CA VAL A 210 -5.50 22.32 2.07
C VAL A 210 -4.49 22.37 3.21
N SER A 211 -3.21 22.18 2.89
CA SER A 211 -2.14 22.23 3.87
C SER A 211 -0.80 22.55 3.21
N ALA A 212 0.08 23.24 3.91
CA ALA A 212 1.47 23.41 3.52
C ALA A 212 2.39 22.26 3.99
N ASN A 213 1.96 21.45 4.96
CA ASN A 213 2.82 20.46 5.62
C ASN A 213 2.11 19.14 5.96
N LEU A 214 0.85 18.97 5.58
CA LEU A 214 -0.03 17.81 5.88
C LEU A 214 -0.33 17.60 7.38
N LYS A 215 0.22 18.43 8.25
CA LYS A 215 -0.04 18.42 9.69
C LYS A 215 -1.13 19.41 10.07
N ASP A 216 -0.94 20.65 9.65
CA ASP A 216 -1.89 21.75 9.87
C ASP A 216 -2.75 21.84 8.61
N ILE A 217 -4.02 21.47 8.72
CA ILE A 217 -4.94 21.34 7.59
C ILE A 217 -6.12 22.30 7.75
N ASP A 218 -6.44 23.04 6.70
CA ASP A 218 -7.59 23.93 6.61
C ASP A 218 -8.66 23.31 5.70
N GLN A 219 -9.90 23.30 6.18
CA GLN A 219 -11.01 22.73 5.43
C GLN A 219 -11.38 23.62 4.23
N LEU A 220 -11.45 23.02 3.04
CA LEU A 220 -11.82 23.70 1.80
C LEU A 220 -13.29 23.54 1.41
N THR A 221 -13.90 22.41 1.79
CA THR A 221 -15.29 22.09 1.42
C THR A 221 -16.13 21.83 2.67
N ASP A 222 -17.43 22.02 2.56
CA ASP A 222 -18.43 21.70 3.57
C ASP A 222 -19.57 20.88 2.92
N ILE A 223 -19.20 19.79 2.26
CA ILE A 223 -20.14 18.90 1.56
C ILE A 223 -21.04 18.19 2.57
N SER A 224 -20.48 17.85 3.72
CA SER A 224 -21.17 17.14 4.79
C SER A 224 -22.22 18.00 5.52
N ALA A 225 -22.28 19.32 5.28
CA ALA A 225 -23.26 20.20 5.90
C ALA A 225 -24.71 19.78 5.62
N GLN A 226 -24.96 19.20 4.43
CA GLN A 226 -26.29 18.68 4.05
C GLN A 226 -26.75 17.48 4.88
N GLN A 227 -25.86 16.81 5.61
CA GLN A 227 -26.19 15.68 6.49
C GLN A 227 -27.11 16.12 7.66
N LYS A 228 -27.10 17.42 8.02
CA LYS A 228 -27.94 17.97 9.10
C LYS A 228 -29.44 17.79 8.84
N ASP A 229 -29.83 17.59 7.60
CA ASP A 229 -31.21 17.40 7.21
C ASP A 229 -31.67 15.93 7.32
N PHE A 230 -30.78 15.02 7.71
CA PHE A 230 -31.01 13.59 7.79
C PHE A 230 -30.61 13.03 9.15
N ASN A 231 -31.29 11.98 9.61
CA ASN A 231 -30.80 11.19 10.73
C ASN A 231 -29.52 10.46 10.31
N TRP A 232 -28.43 10.73 11.02
CA TRP A 232 -27.15 10.12 10.71
C TRP A 232 -26.85 8.91 11.62
N LEU A 233 -25.78 8.21 11.33
CA LEU A 233 -25.33 7.07 12.12
C LEU A 233 -24.10 7.44 12.92
N THR A 234 -23.92 6.80 14.06
CA THR A 234 -22.63 6.70 14.74
C THR A 234 -22.04 5.33 14.50
N VAL A 235 -20.72 5.20 14.54
CA VAL A 235 -20.02 3.93 14.38
C VAL A 235 -19.04 3.72 15.51
N GLU A 236 -18.92 2.48 15.97
CA GLU A 236 -17.89 2.09 16.93
C GLU A 236 -17.29 0.74 16.55
N LEU A 237 -15.98 0.59 16.77
CA LEU A 237 -15.30 -0.69 16.64
C LEU A 237 -15.58 -1.54 17.87
N VAL A 238 -16.29 -2.63 17.68
CA VAL A 238 -16.60 -3.59 18.76
C VAL A 238 -15.75 -4.85 18.59
N LYS A 239 -15.41 -5.47 19.70
CA LYS A 239 -14.63 -6.72 19.74
C LYS A 239 -15.35 -7.76 20.58
N TRP A 240 -15.32 -9.00 20.12
CA TRP A 240 -15.93 -10.12 20.85
C TRP A 240 -15.09 -11.39 20.68
N LYS A 241 -15.30 -12.30 21.61
CA LYS A 241 -14.69 -13.63 21.56
C LYS A 241 -15.61 -14.58 20.79
N MET A 242 -15.09 -15.23 19.76
CA MET A 242 -15.80 -16.25 19.00
C MET A 242 -15.87 -17.57 19.73
N LEU A 243 -16.67 -18.50 19.23
CA LEU A 243 -16.85 -19.85 19.81
C LEU A 243 -15.55 -20.66 19.84
N ASP A 244 -14.66 -20.47 18.87
CA ASP A 244 -13.34 -21.11 18.81
C ASP A 244 -12.30 -20.45 19.74
N GLY A 245 -12.70 -19.43 20.51
CA GLY A 245 -11.87 -18.73 21.46
C GLY A 245 -11.06 -17.56 20.90
N LYS A 246 -11.07 -17.35 19.59
CA LYS A 246 -10.39 -16.22 18.93
C LYS A 246 -11.17 -14.93 19.13
N MET A 247 -10.44 -13.82 19.09
CA MET A 247 -11.05 -12.49 19.06
C MET A 247 -11.44 -12.12 17.63
N SER A 248 -12.66 -11.62 17.49
CA SER A 248 -13.14 -11.00 16.26
C SER A 248 -13.49 -9.54 16.51
N GLU A 249 -13.63 -8.77 15.45
CA GLU A 249 -14.01 -7.37 15.51
C GLU A 249 -15.00 -7.01 14.40
N GLY A 250 -15.75 -5.94 14.59
CA GLY A 250 -16.71 -5.45 13.61
C GLY A 250 -17.11 -4.02 13.91
N LEU A 251 -17.80 -3.40 12.96
CA LEU A 251 -18.36 -2.07 13.10
C LEU A 251 -19.81 -2.17 13.58
N LEU A 252 -20.12 -1.51 14.68
CA LEU A 252 -21.47 -1.36 15.18
C LEU A 252 -21.99 0.03 14.82
N PHE A 253 -22.94 0.07 13.89
CA PHE A 253 -23.63 1.28 13.50
C PHE A 253 -24.88 1.47 14.37
N LYS A 254 -25.03 2.65 14.95
CA LYS A 254 -26.18 3.01 15.78
C LYS A 254 -26.84 4.26 15.20
N PRO A 255 -28.18 4.40 15.32
CA PRO A 255 -28.84 5.66 14.96
C PRO A 255 -28.34 6.80 15.85
N GLU A 256 -28.35 8.02 15.34
CA GLU A 256 -27.90 9.24 16.03
C GLU A 256 -28.57 9.40 17.43
N ASN A 257 -29.84 9.08 17.51
CA ASN A 257 -30.65 9.15 18.74
C ASN A 257 -30.72 7.82 19.50
N PHE A 258 -29.67 6.99 19.42
CA PHE A 258 -29.63 5.70 20.09
C PHE A 258 -29.82 5.84 21.62
N ASP A 259 -30.82 5.12 22.15
CA ASP A 259 -31.11 5.04 23.57
C ASP A 259 -30.73 3.63 24.10
N PRO A 260 -29.68 3.51 24.94
CA PRO A 260 -29.24 2.20 25.44
C PRO A 260 -30.28 1.49 26.34
N LYS A 261 -31.34 2.17 26.74
CA LYS A 261 -32.45 1.57 27.51
C LYS A 261 -33.52 0.93 26.63
N LYS A 262 -33.48 1.15 25.35
CA LYS A 262 -34.43 0.57 24.36
C LYS A 262 -33.83 -0.66 23.69
N LYS A 263 -34.71 -1.54 23.24
CA LYS A 263 -34.34 -2.66 22.36
C LYS A 263 -34.52 -2.27 20.91
N TYR A 264 -33.55 -2.60 20.09
CA TYR A 264 -33.54 -2.35 18.66
C TYR A 264 -33.45 -3.67 17.89
N PRO A 265 -34.05 -3.78 16.72
CA PRO A 265 -33.74 -4.84 15.79
C PRO A 265 -32.27 -4.70 15.33
N VAL A 266 -31.59 -5.80 15.15
CA VAL A 266 -30.20 -5.83 14.72
C VAL A 266 -30.10 -6.54 13.40
N ILE A 267 -29.41 -5.93 12.43
CA ILE A 267 -29.07 -6.54 11.16
C ILE A 267 -27.58 -6.87 11.19
N PHE A 268 -27.26 -8.16 11.04
CA PHE A 268 -25.88 -8.59 10.89
C PHE A 268 -25.54 -8.65 9.40
N TYR A 269 -24.52 -7.88 9.01
CA TYR A 269 -23.91 -7.96 7.68
C TYR A 269 -22.50 -8.53 7.83
N PHE A 270 -22.23 -9.63 7.17
CA PHE A 270 -20.92 -10.29 7.21
C PHE A 270 -20.57 -10.70 5.79
N TYR A 271 -19.59 -10.04 5.26
CA TYR A 271 -18.98 -10.30 3.96
C TYR A 271 -17.64 -9.59 3.96
N GLU A 272 -16.55 -10.34 3.78
CA GLU A 272 -15.20 -9.82 3.88
C GLU A 272 -14.91 -9.11 5.22
N LYS A 273 -13.80 -8.39 5.30
CA LYS A 273 -13.33 -7.74 6.51
C LYS A 273 -13.64 -6.24 6.49
N ASN A 274 -14.82 -5.88 6.96
CA ASN A 274 -15.31 -4.49 6.95
C ASN A 274 -14.78 -3.63 8.10
N SER A 275 -14.16 -4.22 9.15
CA SER A 275 -13.67 -3.47 10.31
C SER A 275 -12.52 -2.51 9.99
N ASP A 276 -11.86 -2.65 8.85
CA ASP A 276 -10.81 -1.75 8.40
C ASP A 276 -11.34 -0.43 7.81
N GLY A 277 -12.65 -0.33 7.58
CA GLY A 277 -13.34 0.84 7.04
C GLY A 277 -13.89 1.81 8.09
N LEU A 278 -13.36 1.83 9.31
CA LEU A 278 -13.80 2.71 10.40
C LEU A 278 -13.60 4.19 10.08
#